data_c28d9bceedd0fe847a17255a61ad5aa8
#
_entry.id   c28d9bceedd0fe847a17255a61ad5aa8
#
_cell.length_a   1.000
_cell.length_b   1.000
_cell.length_c   1.000
_cell.angle_alpha   90.00
_cell.angle_beta   90.00
_cell.angle_gamma   90.00
#
_symmetry.space_group_name_H-M   'P 1'
#
loop_
_entity.id
_entity.type
_entity.pdbx_description
1 polymer ?
#
loop_
_entity_poly.entity_id
_entity_poly.type
_entity_poly.pdbx_seq_one_letter_code
_entity_poly.pdbx_strand_id
1 'polypeptide(L)' 'MATNATIETLLNRRSIRKFKDEPIDDDATATLETVAQHAASSQFLNDWSAIRVSDPAIKARLAEIGNQPYIATAP' A
#
# COMPACT_ATOMS: atom_id res chain seq x y z
N MET A 1 12.94 -16.28 21.85
CA MET A 1 12.34 -14.97 21.53
C MET A 1 10.83 -15.05 21.65
N ALA A 2 10.24 -14.12 22.35
CA ALA A 2 8.78 -14.06 22.41
C ALA A 2 8.21 -13.70 21.04
N THR A 3 7.10 -14.29 20.68
CA THR A 3 6.45 -14.04 19.39
C THR A 3 4.94 -14.11 19.49
N ASN A 4 4.26 -13.46 18.56
CA ASN A 4 2.83 -13.53 18.32
C ASN A 4 2.57 -13.24 16.84
N ALA A 5 1.32 -13.30 16.40
CA ALA A 5 0.96 -13.11 15.00
C ALA A 5 1.41 -11.76 14.45
N THR A 6 1.34 -10.70 15.24
CA THR A 6 1.78 -9.36 14.82
C THR A 6 3.28 -9.32 14.59
N ILE A 7 4.06 -9.85 15.52
CA ILE A 7 5.52 -9.90 15.40
C ILE A 7 5.91 -10.75 14.20
N GLU A 8 5.28 -11.90 14.01
CA GLU A 8 5.56 -12.78 12.87
C GLU A 8 5.27 -12.09 11.55
N THR A 9 4.18 -11.34 11.45
CA THR A 9 3.85 -10.56 10.25
C THR A 9 4.95 -9.55 9.93
N LEU A 10 5.43 -8.83 10.94
CA LEU A 10 6.51 -7.85 10.75
C LEU A 10 7.81 -8.51 10.30
N LEU A 11 8.17 -9.64 10.90
CA LEU A 11 9.39 -10.36 10.56
C LEU A 11 9.35 -11.00 9.18
N ASN A 12 8.18 -11.42 8.73
CA ASN A 12 8.01 -12.09 7.44
C ASN A 12 7.78 -11.13 6.28
N ARG A 13 7.72 -9.84 6.56
CA ARG A 13 7.55 -8.82 5.52
C ARG A 13 8.70 -8.86 4.52
N ARG A 14 8.38 -8.66 3.27
CA ARG A 14 9.36 -8.51 2.18
C ARG A 14 8.96 -7.34 1.29
N SER A 15 9.95 -6.69 0.71
CA SER A 15 9.70 -5.71 -0.34
C SER A 15 9.40 -6.45 -1.64
N ILE A 16 8.22 -6.21 -2.19
CA ILE A 16 7.74 -6.89 -3.38
C ILE A 16 7.57 -5.86 -4.48
N ARG A 17 8.20 -6.11 -5.63
CA ARG A 17 8.13 -5.23 -6.80
C ARG A 17 7.64 -5.93 -8.06
N LYS A 18 7.23 -7.19 -7.93
CA LYS A 18 6.63 -7.97 -9.01
C LYS A 18 5.28 -8.46 -8.53
N PHE A 19 4.24 -8.10 -9.25
CA PHE A 19 2.87 -8.34 -8.83
C PHE A 19 2.15 -9.27 -9.80
N LYS A 20 1.17 -10.01 -9.28
CA LYS A 20 0.24 -10.76 -10.11
C LYS A 20 -0.71 -9.79 -10.80
N ASP A 21 -1.18 -10.16 -11.99
CA ASP A 21 -2.18 -9.38 -12.70
C ASP A 21 -3.59 -9.67 -12.13
N GLU A 22 -3.77 -9.34 -10.86
CA GLU A 22 -5.01 -9.54 -10.13
C GLU A 22 -5.38 -8.24 -9.41
N PRO A 23 -6.59 -7.72 -9.60
CA PRO A 23 -7.02 -6.54 -8.86
C PRO A 23 -7.22 -6.87 -7.39
N ILE A 24 -7.06 -5.87 -6.53
CA ILE A 24 -7.47 -5.96 -5.13
C ILE A 24 -8.98 -5.79 -5.09
N ASP A 25 -9.71 -6.70 -4.41
CA ASP A 25 -11.15 -6.57 -4.30
C ASP A 25 -11.56 -5.37 -3.44
N ASP A 26 -12.84 -4.98 -3.55
CA ASP A 26 -13.33 -3.80 -2.84
C ASP A 26 -13.28 -3.94 -1.34
N ASP A 27 -13.49 -5.16 -0.82
CA ASP A 27 -13.45 -5.42 0.61
C ASP A 27 -12.04 -5.24 1.17
N ALA A 28 -11.03 -5.79 0.48
CA ALA A 28 -9.64 -5.60 0.87
C ALA A 28 -9.21 -4.13 0.78
N THR A 29 -9.65 -3.41 -0.24
CA THR A 29 -9.38 -1.99 -0.40
C THR A 29 -9.98 -1.18 0.76
N ALA A 30 -11.23 -1.45 1.12
CA ALA A 30 -11.89 -0.77 2.24
C ALA A 30 -11.17 -1.05 3.56
N THR A 31 -10.70 -2.28 3.77
CA THR A 31 -9.92 -2.66 4.95
C THR A 31 -8.61 -1.89 5.01
N LEU A 32 -7.89 -1.79 3.90
CA LEU A 32 -6.62 -1.03 3.83
C LEU A 32 -6.84 0.45 4.12
N GLU A 33 -7.90 1.03 3.61
CA GLU A 33 -8.25 2.43 3.88
C GLU A 33 -8.55 2.64 5.37
N THR A 34 -9.29 1.74 5.98
CA THR A 34 -9.58 1.78 7.42
C THR A 34 -8.30 1.69 8.25
N VAL A 35 -7.41 0.78 7.90
CA VAL A 35 -6.11 0.63 8.60
C VAL A 35 -5.29 1.91 8.48
N ALA A 36 -5.25 2.52 7.30
CA ALA A 36 -4.54 3.79 7.08
C ALA A 36 -5.09 4.91 7.97
N GLN A 37 -6.41 4.98 8.14
CA GLN A 37 -7.06 5.99 8.98
C GLN A 37 -6.74 5.81 10.48
N HIS A 38 -6.29 4.64 10.88
CA HIS A 38 -5.91 4.35 12.26
C HIS A 38 -4.42 4.56 12.53
N ALA A 39 -3.67 5.05 11.56
CA ALA A 39 -2.26 5.33 11.77
C ALA A 39 -2.07 6.47 12.77
N ALA A 40 -1.07 6.32 13.63
CA ALA A 40 -0.74 7.36 14.61
C ALA A 40 -0.13 8.58 13.90
N SER A 41 -0.47 9.76 14.38
CA SER A 41 0.12 11.01 13.91
C SER A 41 0.55 11.88 15.09
N SER A 42 1.51 12.77 14.86
CA SER A 42 1.97 13.67 15.91
C SER A 42 0.82 14.53 16.40
N GLN A 43 0.58 14.52 17.72
CA GLN A 43 -0.48 15.27 18.36
C GLN A 43 -1.88 15.02 17.77
N PHE A 44 -2.08 13.88 17.15
CA PHE A 44 -3.33 13.53 16.48
C PHE A 44 -3.73 14.54 15.38
N LEU A 45 -2.73 15.14 14.72
CA LEU A 45 -3.00 16.16 13.70
C LEU A 45 -3.48 15.58 12.36
N ASN A 46 -3.16 14.30 12.09
CA ASN A 46 -3.55 13.63 10.85
C ASN A 46 -3.11 14.41 9.59
N ASP A 47 -1.85 14.87 9.59
CA ASP A 47 -1.28 15.69 8.53
C ASP A 47 -0.89 14.84 7.29
N TRP A 48 -1.86 14.08 6.78
CA TRP A 48 -1.64 13.24 5.62
C TRP A 48 -2.90 13.14 4.78
N SER A 49 -2.72 12.81 3.54
CA SER A 49 -3.80 12.52 2.60
C SER A 49 -3.47 11.27 1.81
N ALA A 50 -4.48 10.50 1.47
CA ALA A 50 -4.33 9.30 0.66
C ALA A 50 -5.13 9.46 -0.63
N ILE A 51 -4.51 9.15 -1.76
CA ILE A 51 -5.16 9.16 -3.06
C ILE A 51 -5.04 7.77 -3.65
N ARG A 52 -6.19 7.13 -3.90
CA ARG A 52 -6.23 5.84 -4.58
C ARG A 52 -6.08 6.05 -6.07
N VAL A 53 -5.08 5.43 -6.66
CA VAL A 53 -4.83 5.50 -8.09
C VAL A 53 -5.09 4.13 -8.71
N SER A 54 -6.14 4.02 -9.52
CA SER A 54 -6.52 2.77 -10.20
C SER A 54 -6.47 2.88 -11.73
N ASP A 55 -6.40 4.09 -12.27
CA ASP A 55 -6.31 4.31 -13.72
C ASP A 55 -4.95 3.85 -14.25
N PRO A 56 -4.91 2.89 -15.19
CA PRO A 56 -3.63 2.41 -15.74
C PRO A 56 -2.78 3.50 -16.39
N ALA A 57 -3.38 4.48 -17.02
CA ALA A 57 -2.64 5.58 -17.66
C ALA A 57 -1.94 6.46 -16.63
N ILE A 58 -2.61 6.72 -15.50
CA ILE A 58 -2.01 7.50 -14.40
C ILE A 58 -0.90 6.70 -13.73
N LYS A 59 -1.09 5.41 -13.49
CA LYS A 59 -0.05 4.54 -12.94
C LYS A 59 1.19 4.51 -13.83
N ALA A 60 1.01 4.39 -15.13
CA ALA A 60 2.11 4.37 -16.09
C ALA A 60 2.89 5.70 -16.04
N ARG A 61 2.19 6.82 -15.93
CA ARG A 61 2.82 8.14 -15.83
C ARG A 61 3.58 8.31 -14.53
N LEU A 62 3.04 7.84 -13.42
CA LEU A 62 3.72 7.85 -12.12
C LEU A 62 4.98 6.98 -12.15
N ALA A 63 4.92 5.81 -12.78
CA ALA A 63 6.07 4.93 -12.94
C ALA A 63 7.19 5.62 -13.73
N GLU A 64 6.86 6.34 -14.78
CA GLU A 64 7.80 7.09 -15.60
C GLU A 64 8.45 8.23 -14.80
N ILE A 65 7.64 9.06 -14.15
CA ILE A 65 8.12 10.20 -13.38
C ILE A 65 9.04 9.75 -12.24
N GLY A 66 8.65 8.69 -11.53
CA GLY A 66 9.40 8.16 -10.39
C GLY A 66 10.57 7.24 -10.80
N ASN A 67 10.69 6.91 -12.07
CA ASN A 67 11.65 5.92 -12.58
C ASN A 67 11.56 4.59 -11.83
N GLN A 68 10.34 4.13 -11.58
CA GLN A 68 10.04 2.89 -10.85
C GLN A 68 8.99 2.08 -11.63
N PRO A 69 9.43 1.20 -12.56
CA PRO A 69 8.50 0.50 -13.46
C PRO A 69 7.41 -0.31 -12.75
N TYR A 70 7.69 -0.84 -11.56
CA TYR A 70 6.72 -1.66 -10.82
C TYR A 70 5.46 -0.89 -10.41
N ILE A 71 5.48 0.44 -10.39
CA ILE A 71 4.29 1.24 -10.06
C ILE A 71 3.17 0.99 -11.07
N ALA A 72 3.53 0.80 -12.35
CA ALA A 72 2.55 0.56 -13.40
C ALA A 72 1.84 -0.79 -13.25
N THR A 73 2.47 -1.77 -12.61
CA THR A 73 1.94 -3.13 -12.45
C THR A 73 1.35 -3.40 -11.07
N ALA A 74 1.57 -2.53 -10.11
CA ALA A 74 0.99 -2.65 -8.77
C ALA A 74 -0.55 -2.63 -8.85
N PRO A 75 -1.24 -3.53 -8.15
CA PRO A 75 -2.71 -3.59 -8.17
C PRO A 75 -3.45 -2.40 -7.55
#